data_69518ffe2b3cfb3f5aaf37b98aefabab
#
_entry.id   69518ffe2b3cfb3f5aaf37b98aefabab
#
_cell.length_a   1.000
_cell.length_b   1.000
_cell.length_c   1.000
_cell.angle_alpha   90.00
_cell.angle_beta   90.00
_cell.angle_gamma   90.00
#
_symmetry.space_group_name_H-M   'P 1'
#
loop_
_entity.id
_entity.type
_entity.pdbx_description
1 polymer ?
#
loop_
_entity_poly.entity_id
_entity_poly.type
_entity_poly.pdbx_seq_one_letter_code
_entity_poly.pdbx_strand_id
1 'polypeptide(L)'
;MSLLHPGDRVGETLVVDRFLGEGAFAEAYRVEHAYLGRLAMKLFKQVASAEQTHELLGEARLLSTLGHPNIIRIFDAGTVATPAGRRGYFTMEYVPGGTLQRFAAGHRPAVPTPVVTDVLTQLASGLAVAHELDPPVLHRDLTTANVLVGYDGPSLRIRIGDFGLAKHADPFTMLASAQGTYAFMAPEVLRGFGYSRAADVWSVGTIAHLLLTDHLPYDTGGPFEPLRLARFRRPLLPPSSYNETVDAELDAIVGAALEVDPDRRTPSARQLADALRARAGGG
;
A
#
# COMPACT_ATOMS: atom_id res chain seq x y z
N MET A 1 -21.79 -3.71 10.79
CA MET A 1 -22.24 -5.14 10.85
C MET A 1 -21.56 -5.82 9.67
N SER A 2 -20.74 -6.87 9.90
CA SER A 2 -19.99 -7.53 8.82
C SER A 2 -20.91 -8.21 7.81
N LEU A 3 -20.52 -8.20 6.54
CA LEU A 3 -21.29 -8.76 5.42
C LEU A 3 -21.32 -10.29 5.44
N LEU A 4 -20.29 -10.93 6.00
CA LEU A 4 -20.18 -12.38 6.16
C LEU A 4 -19.76 -12.72 7.60
N HIS A 5 -20.04 -13.96 8.01
CA HIS A 5 -19.75 -14.49 9.35
C HIS A 5 -18.91 -15.77 9.26
N PRO A 6 -18.18 -16.12 10.33
CA PRO A 6 -17.47 -17.41 10.40
C PRO A 6 -18.41 -18.57 10.10
N GLY A 7 -17.98 -19.47 9.21
CA GLY A 7 -18.76 -20.60 8.72
C GLY A 7 -19.54 -20.36 7.44
N ASP A 8 -19.73 -19.11 6.99
CA ASP A 8 -20.40 -18.80 5.73
C ASP A 8 -19.61 -19.41 4.56
N ARG A 9 -20.33 -19.98 3.59
CA ARG A 9 -19.75 -20.53 2.37
C ARG A 9 -19.79 -19.50 1.25
N VAL A 10 -18.67 -19.37 0.54
CA VAL A 10 -18.54 -18.51 -0.63
C VAL A 10 -18.17 -19.38 -1.83
N GLY A 11 -19.13 -19.54 -2.75
CA GLY A 11 -19.01 -20.52 -3.82
C GLY A 11 -18.93 -21.95 -3.29
N GLU A 12 -18.25 -22.81 -4.01
CA GLU A 12 -18.13 -24.25 -3.66
C GLU A 12 -16.90 -24.54 -2.80
N THR A 13 -15.87 -23.68 -2.86
CA THR A 13 -14.53 -24.00 -2.36
C THR A 13 -14.08 -23.18 -1.16
N LEU A 14 -14.77 -22.10 -0.79
CA LEU A 14 -14.35 -21.20 0.27
C LEU A 14 -15.29 -21.26 1.47
N VAL A 15 -14.70 -21.27 2.67
CA VAL A 15 -15.41 -21.12 3.95
C VAL A 15 -14.79 -19.97 4.72
N VAL A 16 -15.62 -19.02 5.18
CA VAL A 16 -15.16 -17.89 6.01
C VAL A 16 -14.69 -18.42 7.35
N ASP A 17 -13.44 -18.15 7.70
CA ASP A 17 -12.88 -18.52 8.99
C ASP A 17 -13.05 -17.37 10.00
N ARG A 18 -12.60 -16.18 9.64
CA ARG A 18 -12.75 -15.01 10.51
C ARG A 18 -12.65 -13.68 9.75
N PHE A 19 -13.23 -12.65 10.33
CA PHE A 19 -13.02 -11.26 9.92
C PHE A 19 -11.59 -10.81 10.26
N LEU A 20 -10.94 -10.11 9.34
CA LEU A 20 -9.59 -9.56 9.52
C LEU A 20 -9.59 -8.05 9.73
N GLY A 21 -10.55 -7.35 9.13
CA GLY A 21 -10.67 -5.91 9.21
C GLY A 21 -11.51 -5.34 8.08
N GLU A 22 -11.75 -4.03 8.13
CA GLU A 22 -12.47 -3.32 7.09
C GLU A 22 -11.73 -2.06 6.67
N GLY A 23 -11.83 -1.74 5.39
CA GLY A 23 -11.46 -0.46 4.82
C GLY A 23 -12.70 0.27 4.31
N ALA A 24 -12.49 1.42 3.66
CA ALA A 24 -13.57 2.20 3.07
C ALA A 24 -14.40 1.42 2.06
N PHE A 25 -13.77 0.61 1.23
CA PHE A 25 -14.36 -0.02 0.04
C PHE A 25 -14.67 -1.49 0.22
N ALA A 26 -13.99 -2.15 1.16
CA ALA A 26 -14.08 -3.60 1.31
C ALA A 26 -13.90 -4.04 2.75
N GLU A 27 -14.42 -5.23 3.04
CA GLU A 27 -14.12 -6.02 4.22
C GLU A 27 -13.10 -7.11 3.86
N ALA A 28 -12.18 -7.39 4.76
CA ALA A 28 -11.19 -8.44 4.62
C ALA A 28 -11.51 -9.62 5.54
N TYR A 29 -11.42 -10.82 4.99
CA TYR A 29 -11.69 -12.07 5.71
C TYR A 29 -10.54 -13.05 5.52
N ARG A 30 -10.24 -13.86 6.52
CA ARG A 30 -9.52 -15.10 6.33
C ARG A 30 -10.52 -16.17 5.94
N VAL A 31 -10.18 -16.91 4.90
CA VAL A 31 -11.01 -18.01 4.38
C VAL A 31 -10.17 -19.27 4.25
N GLU A 32 -10.78 -20.42 4.42
CA GLU A 32 -10.19 -21.73 4.08
C GLU A 32 -10.69 -22.13 2.69
N HIS A 33 -9.75 -22.34 1.78
CA HIS A 33 -10.02 -22.88 0.45
C HIS A 33 -9.82 -24.39 0.47
N ALA A 34 -10.75 -25.15 -0.12
CA ALA A 34 -10.78 -26.61 -0.06
C ALA A 34 -9.46 -27.30 -0.52
N TYR A 35 -8.69 -26.66 -1.41
CA TYR A 35 -7.46 -27.22 -1.99
C TYR A 35 -6.21 -26.39 -1.71
N LEU A 36 -6.35 -25.07 -1.47
CA LEU A 36 -5.21 -24.14 -1.32
C LEU A 36 -4.92 -23.78 0.14
N GLY A 37 -5.77 -24.22 1.08
CA GLY A 37 -5.65 -23.88 2.48
C GLY A 37 -6.05 -22.43 2.76
N ARG A 38 -5.34 -21.75 3.65
CA ARG A 38 -5.68 -20.41 4.12
C ARG A 38 -5.39 -19.32 3.09
N LEU A 39 -6.45 -18.56 2.76
CA LEU A 39 -6.36 -17.38 1.91
C LEU A 39 -6.92 -16.16 2.64
N ALA A 40 -6.59 -14.96 2.16
CA ALA A 40 -7.33 -13.75 2.46
C ALA A 40 -8.36 -13.51 1.35
N MET A 41 -9.55 -13.07 1.71
CA MET A 41 -10.61 -12.67 0.78
C MET A 41 -10.97 -11.23 1.05
N LYS A 42 -11.02 -10.41 0.00
CA LYS A 42 -11.47 -9.04 0.03
C LYS A 42 -12.85 -8.96 -0.60
N LEU A 43 -13.86 -8.55 0.17
CA LEU A 43 -15.26 -8.47 -0.21
C LEU A 43 -15.67 -7.00 -0.31
N PHE A 44 -16.12 -6.56 -1.48
CA PHE A 44 -16.49 -5.17 -1.70
C PHE A 44 -17.81 -4.80 -1.02
N LYS A 45 -17.84 -3.62 -0.38
CA LYS A 45 -19.03 -3.12 0.35
C LYS A 45 -20.12 -2.64 -0.59
N GLN A 46 -19.77 -2.13 -1.77
CA GLN A 46 -20.76 -1.66 -2.74
C GLN A 46 -21.36 -2.81 -3.53
N VAL A 47 -22.65 -2.68 -3.87
CA VAL A 47 -23.29 -3.51 -4.88
C VAL A 47 -22.71 -3.07 -6.21
N ALA A 48 -21.76 -3.83 -6.73
CA ALA A 48 -21.17 -3.52 -8.00
C ALA A 48 -22.18 -3.84 -9.12
N SER A 49 -22.31 -2.94 -10.09
CA SER A 49 -22.89 -3.31 -11.39
C SER A 49 -22.03 -4.41 -12.01
N ALA A 50 -22.59 -5.16 -12.95
CA ALA A 50 -21.82 -6.20 -13.66
C ALA A 50 -20.56 -5.61 -14.33
N GLU A 51 -20.64 -4.37 -14.82
CA GLU A 51 -19.56 -3.64 -15.46
C GLU A 51 -18.46 -3.25 -14.45
N GLN A 52 -18.80 -2.66 -13.33
CA GLN A 52 -17.84 -2.35 -12.25
C GLN A 52 -17.18 -3.61 -11.68
N THR A 53 -17.93 -4.71 -11.55
CA THR A 53 -17.36 -6.00 -11.13
C THR A 53 -16.36 -6.49 -12.16
N HIS A 54 -16.66 -6.38 -13.46
CA HIS A 54 -15.76 -6.82 -14.52
C HIS A 54 -14.46 -5.99 -14.56
N GLU A 55 -14.54 -4.67 -14.38
CA GLU A 55 -13.37 -3.80 -14.31
C GLU A 55 -12.47 -4.13 -13.10
N LEU A 56 -13.06 -4.27 -11.89
CA LEU A 56 -12.33 -4.67 -10.68
C LEU A 56 -11.64 -6.02 -10.83
N LEU A 57 -12.32 -7.00 -11.45
CA LEU A 57 -11.76 -8.32 -11.73
C LEU A 57 -10.68 -8.25 -12.82
N GLY A 58 -10.78 -7.32 -13.76
CA GLY A 58 -9.76 -7.05 -14.78
C GLY A 58 -8.44 -6.58 -14.17
N GLU A 59 -8.48 -5.66 -13.21
CA GLU A 59 -7.28 -5.21 -12.48
C GLU A 59 -6.69 -6.33 -11.61
N ALA A 60 -7.54 -7.09 -10.90
CA ALA A 60 -7.09 -8.25 -10.13
C ALA A 60 -6.40 -9.29 -11.03
N ARG A 61 -6.93 -9.53 -12.24
CA ARG A 61 -6.33 -10.41 -13.23
C ARG A 61 -4.96 -9.92 -13.69
N LEU A 62 -4.82 -8.62 -13.96
CA LEU A 62 -3.53 -8.05 -14.36
C LEU A 62 -2.48 -8.24 -13.26
N LEU A 63 -2.84 -7.96 -12.01
CA LEU A 63 -1.95 -8.15 -10.87
C LEU A 63 -1.56 -9.62 -10.66
N SER A 64 -2.46 -10.56 -10.95
CA SER A 64 -2.16 -11.99 -10.82
C SER A 64 -1.07 -12.47 -11.77
N THR A 65 -0.82 -11.73 -12.88
CA THR A 65 0.22 -12.05 -13.86
C THR A 65 1.61 -11.53 -13.48
N LEU A 66 1.72 -10.60 -12.51
CA LEU A 66 2.98 -9.94 -12.18
C LEU A 66 4.01 -10.83 -11.49
N GLY A 67 3.60 -11.88 -10.79
CA GLY A 67 4.48 -12.93 -10.25
C GLY A 67 5.67 -12.43 -9.40
N HIS A 68 5.63 -11.21 -8.84
CA HIS A 68 6.74 -10.63 -8.09
C HIS A 68 6.64 -10.94 -6.58
N PRO A 69 7.75 -11.30 -5.88
CA PRO A 69 7.71 -11.69 -4.48
C PRO A 69 7.23 -10.59 -3.52
N ASN A 70 7.26 -9.32 -3.92
CA ASN A 70 6.81 -8.19 -3.11
C ASN A 70 5.44 -7.62 -3.57
N ILE A 71 4.73 -8.29 -4.46
CA ILE A 71 3.35 -7.97 -4.84
C ILE A 71 2.45 -9.09 -4.35
N ILE A 72 1.32 -8.74 -3.73
CA ILE A 72 0.35 -9.73 -3.24
C ILE A 72 -0.15 -10.60 -4.38
N ARG A 73 -0.15 -11.92 -4.18
CA ARG A 73 -0.63 -12.86 -5.19
C ARG A 73 -2.14 -12.98 -5.11
N ILE A 74 -2.82 -12.77 -6.22
CA ILE A 74 -4.27 -12.99 -6.35
C ILE A 74 -4.48 -14.37 -6.96
N PHE A 75 -5.44 -15.14 -6.40
CA PHE A 75 -5.71 -16.51 -6.83
C PHE A 75 -7.00 -16.63 -7.63
N ASP A 76 -8.07 -15.96 -7.17
CA ASP A 76 -9.39 -16.08 -7.77
C ASP A 76 -10.22 -14.81 -7.50
N ALA A 77 -11.28 -14.63 -8.30
CA ALA A 77 -12.19 -13.53 -8.15
C ALA A 77 -13.62 -13.96 -8.56
N GLY A 78 -14.61 -13.45 -7.88
CA GLY A 78 -16.00 -13.84 -8.12
C GLY A 78 -17.02 -12.94 -7.45
N THR A 79 -18.26 -13.43 -7.38
CA THR A 79 -19.35 -12.75 -6.69
C THR A 79 -20.02 -13.67 -5.69
N VAL A 80 -20.49 -13.10 -4.58
CA VAL A 80 -21.24 -13.80 -3.53
C VAL A 80 -22.52 -13.06 -3.19
N ALA A 81 -23.59 -13.81 -2.91
CA ALA A 81 -24.83 -13.24 -2.37
C ALA A 81 -24.65 -12.98 -0.87
N THR A 82 -24.97 -11.77 -0.44
CA THR A 82 -25.02 -11.37 0.98
C THR A 82 -26.42 -10.86 1.34
N PRO A 83 -26.78 -10.73 2.62
CA PRO A 83 -28.06 -10.12 3.01
C PRO A 83 -28.27 -8.70 2.45
N ALA A 84 -27.17 -8.00 2.16
CA ALA A 84 -27.17 -6.65 1.59
C ALA A 84 -27.03 -6.63 0.05
N GLY A 85 -27.25 -7.76 -0.65
CA GLY A 85 -27.17 -7.91 -2.09
C GLY A 85 -25.90 -8.60 -2.57
N ARG A 86 -25.78 -8.77 -3.89
CA ARG A 86 -24.62 -9.42 -4.51
C ARG A 86 -23.38 -8.54 -4.44
N ARG A 87 -22.26 -9.10 -4.03
CA ARG A 87 -20.97 -8.41 -3.86
C ARG A 87 -19.87 -9.10 -4.65
N GLY A 88 -18.97 -8.30 -5.22
CA GLY A 88 -17.73 -8.82 -5.79
C GLY A 88 -16.72 -9.15 -4.69
N TYR A 89 -15.91 -10.16 -4.92
CA TYR A 89 -14.76 -10.48 -4.07
C TYR A 89 -13.57 -10.94 -4.93
N PHE A 90 -12.38 -10.90 -4.33
CA PHE A 90 -11.23 -11.66 -4.79
C PHE A 90 -10.52 -12.33 -3.63
N THR A 91 -9.84 -13.43 -3.93
CA THR A 91 -8.99 -14.15 -2.98
C THR A 91 -7.52 -13.91 -3.27
N MET A 92 -6.73 -13.80 -2.24
CA MET A 92 -5.31 -13.52 -2.32
C MET A 92 -4.52 -14.29 -1.26
N GLU A 93 -3.21 -14.26 -1.39
CA GLU A 93 -2.26 -14.77 -0.40
C GLU A 93 -2.61 -14.25 0.99
N TYR A 94 -2.69 -15.14 1.98
CA TYR A 94 -2.84 -14.75 3.37
C TYR A 94 -1.47 -14.48 3.99
N VAL A 95 -1.22 -13.22 4.37
CA VAL A 95 0.02 -12.78 5.01
C VAL A 95 -0.21 -12.62 6.51
N PRO A 96 0.37 -13.48 7.38
CA PRO A 96 -0.01 -13.56 8.78
C PRO A 96 0.48 -12.42 9.68
N GLY A 97 1.54 -11.70 9.29
CA GLY A 97 2.14 -10.62 10.09
C GLY A 97 1.34 -9.32 10.14
N GLY A 98 0.28 -9.22 9.32
CA GLY A 98 -0.57 -8.03 9.26
C GLY A 98 0.01 -6.90 8.42
N THR A 99 -0.39 -5.65 8.70
CA THR A 99 0.03 -4.48 7.93
C THR A 99 1.35 -3.89 8.42
N LEU A 100 2.07 -3.20 7.53
CA LEU A 100 3.28 -2.44 7.88
C LEU A 100 2.97 -1.34 8.91
N GLN A 101 1.76 -0.79 8.91
CA GLN A 101 1.29 0.14 9.94
C GLN A 101 1.33 -0.51 11.34
N ARG A 102 0.82 -1.73 11.46
CA ARG A 102 0.83 -2.48 12.73
C ARG A 102 2.26 -2.86 13.14
N PHE A 103 3.07 -3.25 12.16
CA PHE A 103 4.48 -3.55 12.37
C PHE A 103 5.24 -2.34 12.92
N ALA A 104 5.09 -1.16 12.29
CA ALA A 104 5.71 0.09 12.75
C ALA A 104 5.26 0.47 14.17
N ALA A 105 3.97 0.34 14.48
CA ALA A 105 3.44 0.63 15.81
C ALA A 105 4.08 -0.24 16.93
N GLY A 106 4.60 -1.42 16.59
CA GLY A 106 5.34 -2.29 17.50
C GLY A 106 6.83 -1.92 17.70
N HIS A 107 7.35 -0.92 16.97
CA HIS A 107 8.76 -0.55 16.93
C HIS A 107 9.01 0.93 17.32
N ARG A 108 8.25 1.47 18.24
CA ARG A 108 8.43 2.87 18.66
C ARG A 108 9.72 3.08 19.46
N PRO A 109 10.43 4.21 19.31
CA PRO A 109 10.02 5.42 18.56
C PRO A 109 10.28 5.34 17.05
N ALA A 110 11.00 4.34 16.55
CA ALA A 110 11.28 4.15 15.14
C ALA A 110 11.58 2.67 14.82
N VAL A 111 11.34 2.26 13.60
CA VAL A 111 11.77 0.96 13.08
C VAL A 111 13.30 0.99 12.87
N PRO A 112 14.06 -0.07 13.23
CA PRO A 112 15.50 -0.09 13.01
C PRO A 112 15.89 0.22 11.56
N THR A 113 16.82 1.14 11.34
CA THR A 113 17.25 1.63 10.04
C THR A 113 17.58 0.53 9.01
N PRO A 114 18.27 -0.57 9.36
CA PRO A 114 18.52 -1.68 8.41
C PRO A 114 17.21 -2.35 7.95
N VAL A 115 16.24 -2.50 8.86
CA VAL A 115 14.91 -3.08 8.53
C VAL A 115 14.15 -2.15 7.60
N VAL A 116 14.19 -0.83 7.86
CA VAL A 116 13.55 0.16 6.98
C VAL A 116 14.16 0.11 5.59
N THR A 117 15.51 0.10 5.49
CA THR A 117 16.21 0.03 4.20
C THR A 117 15.79 -1.22 3.39
N ASP A 118 15.69 -2.38 4.05
CA ASP A 118 15.20 -3.61 3.40
C ASP A 118 13.75 -3.48 2.95
N VAL A 119 12.85 -2.99 3.79
CA VAL A 119 11.44 -2.73 3.45
C VAL A 119 11.33 -1.79 2.24
N LEU A 120 12.07 -0.68 2.22
CA LEU A 120 12.05 0.28 1.12
C LEU A 120 12.56 -0.32 -0.19
N THR A 121 13.63 -1.11 -0.12
CA THR A 121 14.19 -1.81 -1.29
C THR A 121 13.17 -2.79 -1.86
N GLN A 122 12.46 -3.52 -1.02
CA GLN A 122 11.41 -4.45 -1.41
C GLN A 122 10.21 -3.70 -2.02
N LEU A 123 9.75 -2.59 -1.41
CA LEU A 123 8.67 -1.74 -1.93
C LEU A 123 9.01 -1.20 -3.32
N ALA A 124 10.17 -0.56 -3.43
CA ALA A 124 10.62 0.03 -4.69
C ALA A 124 10.79 -1.03 -5.79
N SER A 125 11.28 -2.24 -5.45
CA SER A 125 11.40 -3.36 -6.40
C SER A 125 10.05 -3.85 -6.91
N GLY A 126 9.06 -4.01 -6.03
CA GLY A 126 7.71 -4.42 -6.42
C GLY A 126 7.02 -3.37 -7.29
N LEU A 127 7.10 -2.08 -6.92
CA LEU A 127 6.55 -0.99 -7.72
C LEU A 127 7.21 -0.88 -9.08
N ALA A 128 8.53 -1.07 -9.17
CA ALA A 128 9.26 -0.99 -10.44
C ALA A 128 8.69 -1.96 -11.49
N VAL A 129 8.40 -3.19 -11.11
CA VAL A 129 7.81 -4.19 -12.02
C VAL A 129 6.42 -3.76 -12.52
N ALA A 130 5.58 -3.21 -11.64
CA ALA A 130 4.26 -2.71 -12.02
C ALA A 130 4.35 -1.47 -12.93
N HIS A 131 5.30 -0.56 -12.66
CA HIS A 131 5.53 0.65 -13.44
C HIS A 131 6.14 0.40 -14.82
N GLU A 132 6.81 -0.74 -15.04
CA GLU A 132 7.43 -1.13 -16.31
C GLU A 132 6.46 -1.82 -17.28
N LEU A 133 5.25 -2.13 -16.85
CA LEU A 133 4.22 -2.66 -17.74
C LEU A 133 3.81 -1.62 -18.80
N ASP A 134 3.23 -2.10 -19.88
CA ASP A 134 2.62 -1.28 -20.93
C ASP A 134 1.13 -1.68 -21.10
N PRO A 135 0.19 -0.82 -20.71
CA PRO A 135 0.38 0.44 -20.00
C PRO A 135 0.86 0.26 -18.54
N PRO A 136 1.54 1.27 -17.96
CA PRO A 136 2.05 1.18 -16.60
C PRO A 136 0.94 1.05 -15.57
N VAL A 137 1.13 0.16 -14.61
CA VAL A 137 0.22 0.01 -13.46
C VAL A 137 0.75 0.83 -12.29
N LEU A 138 -0.01 1.86 -11.91
CA LEU A 138 0.27 2.73 -10.78
C LEU A 138 -0.50 2.24 -9.55
N HIS A 139 0.11 2.36 -8.37
CA HIS A 139 -0.55 1.96 -7.12
C HIS A 139 -1.64 2.94 -6.68
N ARG A 140 -1.36 4.24 -6.73
CA ARG A 140 -2.27 5.38 -6.44
C ARG A 140 -2.71 5.54 -4.98
N ASP A 141 -2.64 4.50 -4.18
CA ASP A 141 -3.04 4.49 -2.75
C ASP A 141 -2.02 3.76 -1.88
N LEU A 142 -0.72 3.98 -2.13
CA LEU A 142 0.33 3.34 -1.35
C LEU A 142 0.45 3.98 0.04
N THR A 143 0.13 3.20 1.05
CA THR A 143 0.21 3.57 2.48
C THR A 143 0.76 2.41 3.29
N THR A 144 1.12 2.64 4.55
CA THR A 144 1.54 1.55 5.46
C THR A 144 0.43 0.53 5.74
N ALA A 145 -0.84 0.88 5.51
CA ALA A 145 -1.98 -0.04 5.67
C ALA A 145 -2.12 -1.01 4.48
N ASN A 146 -1.64 -0.61 3.29
CA ASN A 146 -1.73 -1.40 2.05
C ASN A 146 -0.47 -2.25 1.79
N VAL A 147 0.48 -2.24 2.72
CA VAL A 147 1.67 -3.10 2.70
C VAL A 147 1.54 -4.14 3.81
N LEU A 148 1.62 -5.42 3.44
CA LEU A 148 1.53 -6.54 4.37
C LEU A 148 2.93 -7.05 4.72
N VAL A 149 3.11 -7.47 5.96
CA VAL A 149 4.37 -7.99 6.49
C VAL A 149 4.26 -9.49 6.72
N GLY A 150 5.19 -10.23 6.15
CA GLY A 150 5.35 -11.66 6.34
C GLY A 150 6.81 -12.02 6.58
N TYR A 151 7.09 -13.30 6.62
CA TYR A 151 8.44 -13.82 6.82
C TYR A 151 8.68 -15.01 5.92
N ASP A 152 9.82 -15.02 5.23
CA ASP A 152 10.35 -16.19 4.52
C ASP A 152 11.51 -16.75 5.35
N GLY A 153 11.24 -17.74 6.19
CA GLY A 153 12.17 -18.16 7.23
C GLY A 153 12.43 -17.01 8.22
N PRO A 154 13.70 -16.64 8.48
CA PRO A 154 14.03 -15.53 9.38
C PRO A 154 13.93 -14.15 8.73
N SER A 155 13.81 -14.09 7.39
CA SER A 155 13.86 -12.84 6.63
C SER A 155 12.48 -12.17 6.54
N LEU A 156 12.43 -10.88 6.85
CA LEU A 156 11.22 -10.09 6.66
C LEU A 156 10.90 -9.97 5.17
N ARG A 157 9.65 -10.20 4.82
CA ARG A 157 9.14 -10.09 3.46
C ARG A 157 7.89 -9.23 3.44
N ILE A 158 7.87 -8.18 2.61
CA ILE A 158 6.65 -7.40 2.43
C ILE A 158 5.89 -7.83 1.17
N ARG A 159 4.60 -7.55 1.17
CA ARG A 159 3.69 -7.71 0.04
C ARG A 159 2.91 -6.41 -0.15
N ILE A 160 3.03 -5.81 -1.32
CA ILE A 160 2.22 -4.65 -1.71
C ILE A 160 0.85 -5.17 -2.12
N GLY A 161 -0.19 -4.73 -1.40
CA GLY A 161 -1.60 -5.04 -1.70
C GLY A 161 -2.31 -3.85 -2.32
N ASP A 162 -3.54 -4.07 -2.76
CA ASP A 162 -4.49 -3.02 -3.16
C ASP A 162 -4.05 -2.09 -4.30
N PHE A 163 -3.27 -2.60 -5.25
CA PHE A 163 -2.96 -1.87 -6.47
C PHE A 163 -4.24 -1.43 -7.21
N GLY A 164 -4.28 -0.18 -7.66
CA GLY A 164 -5.27 0.33 -8.59
C GLY A 164 -6.71 0.42 -8.08
N LEU A 165 -7.05 -0.16 -6.94
CA LEU A 165 -8.43 -0.17 -6.40
C LEU A 165 -8.99 1.23 -6.15
N ALA A 166 -8.14 2.22 -5.90
CA ALA A 166 -8.54 3.62 -5.73
C ALA A 166 -9.10 4.27 -7.01
N LYS A 167 -8.86 3.67 -8.19
CA LYS A 167 -9.37 4.19 -9.48
C LYS A 167 -10.90 4.16 -9.58
N HIS A 168 -11.54 3.23 -8.89
CA HIS A 168 -12.99 3.02 -8.91
C HIS A 168 -13.71 3.61 -7.69
N ALA A 169 -12.96 4.34 -6.85
CA ALA A 169 -13.53 4.96 -5.67
C ALA A 169 -14.28 6.23 -6.01
N ASP A 170 -15.53 6.34 -5.55
CA ASP A 170 -16.27 7.60 -5.56
C ASP A 170 -15.49 8.66 -4.77
N PRO A 171 -15.28 9.89 -5.33
CA PRO A 171 -14.58 10.96 -4.65
C PRO A 171 -15.09 11.28 -3.24
N PHE A 172 -16.39 11.12 -2.97
CA PHE A 172 -16.96 11.34 -1.63
C PHE A 172 -16.60 10.23 -0.65
N THR A 173 -16.52 9.00 -1.12
CA THR A 173 -16.07 7.85 -0.31
C THR A 173 -14.56 7.93 -0.03
N MET A 174 -13.78 8.43 -0.97
CA MET A 174 -12.37 8.77 -0.76
C MET A 174 -12.20 9.84 0.32
N LEU A 175 -13.01 10.89 0.33
CA LEU A 175 -13.00 11.93 1.36
C LEU A 175 -13.33 11.39 2.77
N ALA A 176 -14.27 10.48 2.89
CA ALA A 176 -14.70 9.91 4.17
C ALA A 176 -13.66 8.94 4.77
N SER A 177 -12.92 8.20 3.94
CA SER A 177 -11.87 7.24 4.37
C SER A 177 -10.49 7.87 4.50
N ALA A 178 -10.31 9.09 4.05
CA ALA A 178 -9.06 9.66 3.61
C ALA A 178 -8.22 10.32 4.69
N GLN A 179 -8.66 10.43 5.94
CA GLN A 179 -7.85 11.14 6.98
C GLN A 179 -6.43 10.57 7.13
N GLY A 180 -6.24 9.24 6.91
CA GLY A 180 -4.91 8.63 6.92
C GLY A 180 -4.21 8.64 5.54
N THR A 181 -4.95 8.51 4.45
CA THR A 181 -4.42 8.34 3.09
C THR A 181 -3.84 9.65 2.52
N TYR A 182 -4.44 10.80 2.79
CA TYR A 182 -3.94 12.10 2.29
C TYR A 182 -2.52 12.43 2.72
N ALA A 183 -2.08 11.90 3.85
CA ALA A 183 -0.72 12.11 4.33
C ALA A 183 0.33 11.52 3.38
N PHE A 184 -0.01 10.45 2.65
CA PHE A 184 0.86 9.76 1.71
C PHE A 184 0.74 10.27 0.26
N MET A 185 -0.26 11.10 -0.04
CA MET A 185 -0.47 11.64 -1.38
C MET A 185 0.55 12.70 -1.75
N ALA A 186 1.02 12.62 -2.99
CA ALA A 186 1.94 13.59 -3.56
C ALA A 186 1.28 14.98 -3.76
N PRO A 187 2.05 16.07 -3.68
CA PRO A 187 1.53 17.44 -3.80
C PRO A 187 0.76 17.69 -5.10
N GLU A 188 1.24 17.14 -6.22
CA GLU A 188 0.58 17.25 -7.53
C GLU A 188 -0.76 16.52 -7.57
N VAL A 189 -0.87 15.36 -6.91
CA VAL A 189 -2.13 14.61 -6.81
C VAL A 189 -3.16 15.40 -6.01
N LEU A 190 -2.75 15.99 -4.87
CA LEU A 190 -3.62 16.84 -4.05
C LEU A 190 -4.06 18.12 -4.79
N ARG A 191 -3.28 18.58 -5.80
CA ARG A 191 -3.63 19.71 -6.68
C ARG A 191 -4.50 19.30 -7.87
N GLY A 192 -4.79 17.99 -8.04
CA GLY A 192 -5.62 17.49 -9.14
C GLY A 192 -4.89 17.25 -10.46
N PHE A 193 -3.55 17.26 -10.49
CA PHE A 193 -2.77 16.99 -11.71
C PHE A 193 -2.68 15.51 -12.09
N GLY A 194 -3.33 14.62 -11.30
CA GLY A 194 -3.38 13.19 -11.57
C GLY A 194 -2.22 12.40 -10.97
N TYR A 195 -2.25 11.08 -11.19
CA TYR A 195 -1.26 10.13 -10.66
C TYR A 195 -0.18 9.83 -11.68
N SER A 196 1.04 9.62 -11.20
CA SER A 196 2.21 9.27 -12.01
C SER A 196 3.10 8.26 -11.25
N ARG A 197 4.11 7.72 -11.92
CA ARG A 197 5.16 6.90 -11.27
C ARG A 197 5.84 7.68 -10.14
N ALA A 198 6.09 8.97 -10.35
CA ALA A 198 6.68 9.84 -9.34
C ALA A 198 5.76 10.06 -8.12
N ALA A 199 4.44 10.01 -8.29
CA ALA A 199 3.50 10.08 -7.17
C ALA A 199 3.57 8.83 -6.28
N ASP A 200 3.75 7.63 -6.84
CA ASP A 200 3.98 6.42 -6.05
C ASP A 200 5.36 6.46 -5.34
N VAL A 201 6.39 7.02 -5.97
CA VAL A 201 7.72 7.25 -5.34
C VAL A 201 7.60 8.19 -4.13
N TRP A 202 6.80 9.25 -4.24
CA TRP A 202 6.49 10.12 -3.09
C TRP A 202 5.89 9.34 -1.93
N SER A 203 4.94 8.45 -2.20
CA SER A 203 4.32 7.60 -1.16
C SER A 203 5.35 6.69 -0.47
N VAL A 204 6.32 6.13 -1.22
CA VAL A 204 7.45 5.37 -0.64
C VAL A 204 8.31 6.28 0.24
N GLY A 205 8.63 7.49 -0.20
CA GLY A 205 9.37 8.47 0.60
C GLY A 205 8.65 8.83 1.90
N THR A 206 7.31 8.98 1.84
CA THR A 206 6.48 9.22 3.03
C THR A 206 6.51 8.03 4.01
N ILE A 207 6.42 6.80 3.48
CA ILE A 207 6.57 5.58 4.28
C ILE A 207 7.95 5.53 4.91
N ALA A 208 9.01 5.84 4.15
CA ALA A 208 10.39 5.87 4.65
C ALA A 208 10.54 6.81 5.84
N HIS A 209 10.11 8.06 5.67
CA HIS A 209 10.19 9.08 6.72
C HIS A 209 9.44 8.62 7.98
N LEU A 210 8.19 8.12 7.82
CA LEU A 210 7.38 7.65 8.92
C LEU A 210 8.04 6.47 9.68
N LEU A 211 8.58 5.49 8.97
CA LEU A 211 9.22 4.33 9.60
C LEU A 211 10.51 4.70 10.34
N LEU A 212 11.29 5.65 9.80
CA LEU A 212 12.56 6.10 10.38
C LEU A 212 12.38 7.03 11.58
N THR A 213 11.25 7.75 11.68
CA THR A 213 11.09 8.88 12.60
C THR A 213 9.85 8.84 13.51
N ASP A 214 8.86 7.99 13.20
CA ASP A 214 7.48 8.02 13.75
C ASP A 214 6.73 9.35 13.44
N HIS A 215 7.23 10.14 12.46
CA HIS A 215 6.63 11.39 12.02
C HIS A 215 6.35 11.37 10.52
N LEU A 216 5.23 11.98 10.11
CA LEU A 216 4.98 12.22 8.69
C LEU A 216 5.85 13.37 8.17
N PRO A 217 6.33 13.31 6.91
CA PRO A 217 7.03 14.45 6.31
C PRO A 217 6.09 15.65 6.19
N TYR A 218 6.61 16.86 6.42
CA TYR A 218 5.83 18.11 6.37
C TYR A 218 4.65 18.16 7.37
N ASP A 219 4.64 17.34 8.41
CA ASP A 219 3.59 17.37 9.43
C ASP A 219 3.74 18.58 10.33
N THR A 220 2.62 19.18 10.70
CA THR A 220 2.54 20.37 11.54
C THR A 220 1.63 20.16 12.76
N GLY A 221 1.15 18.90 12.97
CA GLY A 221 0.43 18.48 14.17
C GLY A 221 -1.05 18.81 14.21
N GLY A 222 -1.66 19.26 13.10
CA GLY A 222 -3.09 19.54 13.04
C GLY A 222 -3.91 18.46 12.36
N PRO A 223 -5.16 18.21 12.77
CA PRO A 223 -5.99 17.12 12.24
C PRO A 223 -6.35 17.26 10.74
N PHE A 224 -6.27 18.46 10.17
CA PHE A 224 -6.54 18.73 8.75
C PHE A 224 -5.27 19.11 7.95
N GLU A 225 -4.10 19.07 8.58
CA GLU A 225 -2.83 19.41 7.93
C GLU A 225 -2.51 18.57 6.68
N PRO A 226 -2.80 17.27 6.63
CA PRO A 226 -2.57 16.49 5.41
C PRO A 226 -3.25 17.05 4.14
N LEU A 227 -4.35 17.81 4.29
CA LEU A 227 -5.06 18.44 3.18
C LEU A 227 -4.52 19.84 2.83
N ARG A 228 -3.70 20.46 3.68
CA ARG A 228 -3.20 21.82 3.47
C ARG A 228 -1.96 21.81 2.57
N LEU A 229 -2.11 22.28 1.35
CA LEU A 229 -0.99 22.45 0.40
C LEU A 229 0.10 23.39 0.93
N ALA A 230 -0.25 24.30 1.84
CA ALA A 230 0.70 25.23 2.45
C ALA A 230 1.81 24.52 3.26
N ARG A 231 1.60 23.29 3.72
CA ARG A 231 2.61 22.48 4.43
C ARG A 231 3.88 22.28 3.59
N PHE A 232 3.73 22.14 2.27
CA PHE A 232 4.85 21.92 1.34
C PHE A 232 5.73 23.17 1.08
N ARG A 233 5.38 24.33 1.65
CA ARG A 233 6.25 25.54 1.63
C ARG A 233 7.33 25.50 2.71
N ARG A 234 7.22 24.57 3.66
CA ARG A 234 8.21 24.40 4.72
C ARG A 234 9.33 23.51 4.23
N PRO A 235 10.57 23.70 4.72
CA PRO A 235 11.65 22.76 4.44
C PRO A 235 11.31 21.40 5.03
N LEU A 236 11.64 20.33 4.31
CA LEU A 236 11.63 18.98 4.85
C LEU A 236 12.76 18.86 5.88
N LEU A 237 12.43 18.42 7.08
CA LEU A 237 13.44 18.00 8.03
C LEU A 237 13.91 16.58 7.63
N PRO A 238 15.22 16.36 7.47
CA PRO A 238 15.71 15.04 7.11
C PRO A 238 15.49 14.03 8.27
N PRO A 239 15.31 12.74 7.97
CA PRO A 239 15.15 11.71 8.99
C PRO A 239 16.23 11.69 10.07
N SER A 240 17.49 12.03 9.75
CA SER A 240 18.59 12.14 10.70
C SER A 240 18.36 13.19 11.80
N SER A 241 17.48 14.17 11.56
CA SER A 241 17.10 15.15 12.60
C SER A 241 16.29 14.52 13.76
N TYR A 242 15.73 13.33 13.55
CA TYR A 242 14.92 12.59 14.52
C TYR A 242 15.58 11.28 14.95
N ASN A 243 16.47 10.71 14.11
CA ASN A 243 17.04 9.39 14.30
C ASN A 243 18.52 9.38 13.90
N GLU A 244 19.40 9.40 14.90
CA GLU A 244 20.88 9.44 14.73
C GLU A 244 21.47 8.22 13.97
N THR A 245 20.70 7.14 13.83
CA THR A 245 21.14 5.95 13.06
C THR A 245 20.98 6.12 11.55
N VAL A 246 20.36 7.23 11.10
CA VAL A 246 20.21 7.56 9.69
C VAL A 246 21.41 8.35 9.22
N ASP A 247 22.09 7.86 8.19
CA ASP A 247 23.23 8.54 7.56
C ASP A 247 22.80 9.54 6.49
N ALA A 248 23.75 10.37 6.05
CA ALA A 248 23.52 11.40 5.05
C ALA A 248 23.09 10.85 3.68
N GLU A 249 23.50 9.62 3.34
CA GLU A 249 23.12 8.99 2.07
C GLU A 249 21.65 8.57 2.09
N LEU A 250 21.17 7.97 3.18
CA LEU A 250 19.75 7.64 3.34
C LEU A 250 18.88 8.89 3.41
N ASP A 251 19.33 9.96 4.08
CA ASP A 251 18.66 11.26 4.08
C ASP A 251 18.51 11.80 2.66
N ALA A 252 19.56 11.73 1.84
CA ALA A 252 19.52 12.19 0.45
C ALA A 252 18.53 11.36 -0.39
N ILE A 253 18.52 10.04 -0.23
CA ILE A 253 17.57 9.14 -0.94
C ILE A 253 16.13 9.47 -0.56
N VAL A 254 15.83 9.60 0.74
CA VAL A 254 14.48 9.93 1.23
C VAL A 254 14.09 11.35 0.79
N GLY A 255 14.99 12.32 0.89
CA GLY A 255 14.77 13.70 0.45
C GLY A 255 14.46 13.79 -1.05
N ALA A 256 15.20 13.05 -1.88
CA ALA A 256 14.95 13.00 -3.33
C ALA A 256 13.59 12.34 -3.67
N ALA A 257 13.12 11.37 -2.89
CA ALA A 257 11.79 10.79 -3.05
C ALA A 257 10.66 11.74 -2.58
N LEU A 258 10.96 12.67 -1.67
CA LEU A 258 10.04 13.66 -1.09
C LEU A 258 10.21 15.07 -1.69
N GLU A 259 10.86 15.19 -2.86
CA GLU A 259 10.94 16.44 -3.58
C GLU A 259 9.53 16.87 -4.04
N VAL A 260 9.16 18.12 -3.72
CA VAL A 260 7.80 18.65 -3.98
C VAL A 260 7.52 18.79 -5.47
N ASP A 261 8.53 19.17 -6.23
CA ASP A 261 8.47 19.24 -7.68
C ASP A 261 8.65 17.81 -8.27
N PRO A 262 7.63 17.24 -8.96
CA PRO A 262 7.74 15.88 -9.50
C PRO A 262 8.84 15.73 -10.57
N ASP A 263 9.22 16.82 -11.28
CA ASP A 263 10.28 16.78 -12.30
C ASP A 263 11.69 16.73 -11.68
N ARG A 264 11.82 17.12 -10.41
CA ARG A 264 13.08 17.04 -9.63
C ARG A 264 13.12 15.82 -8.73
N ARG A 265 11.98 15.15 -8.51
CA ARG A 265 11.85 13.97 -7.68
C ARG A 265 12.53 12.76 -8.35
N THR A 266 12.96 11.78 -7.55
CA THR A 266 13.35 10.46 -8.07
C THR A 266 12.28 9.97 -9.05
N PRO A 267 12.58 9.80 -10.35
CA PRO A 267 11.55 9.72 -11.40
C PRO A 267 10.86 8.36 -11.48
N SER A 268 11.44 7.31 -10.85
CA SER A 268 10.89 5.96 -10.93
C SER A 268 11.23 5.12 -9.70
N ALA A 269 10.39 4.13 -9.42
CA ALA A 269 10.64 3.14 -8.39
C ALA A 269 11.90 2.31 -8.68
N ARG A 270 12.25 2.09 -9.96
CA ARG A 270 13.50 1.42 -10.36
C ARG A 270 14.72 2.19 -9.85
N GLN A 271 14.80 3.48 -10.14
CA GLN A 271 15.91 4.32 -9.69
C GLN A 271 15.99 4.42 -8.16
N LEU A 272 14.84 4.48 -7.48
CA LEU A 272 14.82 4.43 -6.02
C LEU A 272 15.37 3.09 -5.49
N ALA A 273 14.97 1.97 -6.07
CA ALA A 273 15.48 0.65 -5.69
C ALA A 273 16.99 0.52 -5.93
N ASP A 274 17.50 1.07 -7.03
CA ASP A 274 18.91 1.01 -7.37
C ASP A 274 19.75 1.87 -6.41
N ALA A 275 19.28 3.06 -6.04
CA ALA A 275 19.93 3.89 -5.02
C ALA A 275 20.00 3.21 -3.65
N LEU A 276 18.90 2.57 -3.20
CA LEU A 276 18.85 1.84 -1.94
C LEU A 276 19.80 0.62 -1.93
N ARG A 277 19.90 -0.10 -3.07
CA ARG A 277 20.82 -1.24 -3.20
C ARG A 277 22.29 -0.79 -3.23
N ALA A 278 22.61 0.29 -3.96
CA ALA A 278 23.96 0.83 -4.02
C ALA A 278 24.47 1.19 -2.62
N ARG A 279 23.64 1.86 -1.81
CA ARG A 279 23.95 2.16 -0.41
C ARG A 279 24.21 0.88 0.40
N ALA A 280 23.39 -0.16 0.24
CA ALA A 280 23.55 -1.41 0.98
C ALA A 280 24.82 -2.20 0.60
N GLY A 281 25.34 -2.02 -0.61
CA GLY A 281 26.58 -2.67 -1.10
C GLY A 281 27.86 -1.88 -0.83
N GLY A 282 27.78 -0.61 -0.38
CA GLY A 282 28.93 0.27 -0.12
C GLY A 282 29.36 0.34 1.35
N GLY A 283 28.67 -0.39 2.26
CA GLY A 283 28.91 -0.40 3.70
C GLY A 283 29.76 -1.66 4.14
#